data_59ae8b530cd1eb846cff5b44a467e59d
#
_entry.id   59ae8b530cd1eb846cff5b44a467e59d
#
_cell.length_a   1.000
_cell.length_b   1.000
_cell.length_c   1.000
_cell.angle_alpha   90.00
_cell.angle_beta   90.00
_cell.angle_gamma   90.00
#
_symmetry.space_group_name_H-M   'P 1'
#
loop_
_entity.id
_entity.type
_entity.pdbx_description
1 polymer ?
#
loop_
_entity_poly.entity_id
_entity_poly.type
_entity_poly.pdbx_seq_one_letter_code
_entity_poly.pdbx_strand_id
1 'polypeptide(L)'
;MTILRIYKVLPGILQKILLKVIKKVQKEPESQILRDIWESTYGIRIGMGSYGCFQTGIFSAGDEIGNYCSIAGNVWHLNANHPMHHASMSPLFYQKSFGGNQAAQDVKRTALTVGHDVWIGRDVKILANVTRIGNGAVIGAGSIVTRDVEPYTIVAGNPARVIRRRFDEDTIAKLEESKWWTLPPEKLMKLQNVVQDPCTFAEEALKLVENC
;
A
#
# COMPACT_ATOMS: atom_id res chain seq x y z
N MET A 1 13.79 26.73 6.00
CA MET A 1 14.17 25.53 5.20
C MET A 1 13.25 24.39 5.65
N THR A 2 12.52 23.75 4.76
CA THR A 2 11.57 22.68 5.14
C THR A 2 12.31 21.39 5.53
N ILE A 3 11.80 20.61 6.46
CA ILE A 3 12.37 19.31 6.89
C ILE A 3 12.64 18.40 5.69
N LEU A 4 11.79 18.43 4.67
CA LEU A 4 11.96 17.67 3.44
C LEU A 4 13.24 18.05 2.68
N ARG A 5 13.57 19.34 2.58
CA ARG A 5 14.81 19.81 1.93
C ARG A 5 16.05 19.37 2.70
N ILE A 6 15.99 19.43 4.04
CA ILE A 6 17.06 18.92 4.91
C ILE A 6 17.24 17.43 4.67
N TYR A 7 16.16 16.65 4.70
CA TYR A 7 16.21 15.20 4.50
C TYR A 7 16.92 14.79 3.20
N LYS A 8 16.59 15.47 2.08
CA LYS A 8 17.17 15.15 0.75
C LYS A 8 18.68 15.36 0.63
N VAL A 9 19.26 16.27 1.41
CA VAL A 9 20.69 16.57 1.36
C VAL A 9 21.51 15.86 2.42
N LEU A 10 20.87 15.19 3.37
CA LEU A 10 21.57 14.47 4.43
C LEU A 10 22.21 13.16 3.93
N PRO A 11 23.39 12.77 4.44
CA PRO A 11 23.93 11.43 4.28
C PRO A 11 22.97 10.36 4.77
N GLY A 12 22.94 9.17 4.14
CA GLY A 12 21.96 8.11 4.41
C GLY A 12 21.85 7.69 5.88
N ILE A 13 22.94 7.73 6.66
CA ILE A 13 22.93 7.47 8.10
C ILE A 13 22.08 8.52 8.83
N LEU A 14 22.29 9.81 8.53
CA LEU A 14 21.55 10.90 9.14
C LEU A 14 20.08 10.92 8.69
N GLN A 15 19.78 10.51 7.45
CA GLN A 15 18.41 10.29 7.00
C GLN A 15 17.69 9.26 7.87
N LYS A 16 18.34 8.11 8.15
CA LYS A 16 17.77 7.06 9.02
C LYS A 16 17.52 7.56 10.45
N ILE A 17 18.44 8.38 10.99
CA ILE A 17 18.27 8.98 12.32
C ILE A 17 17.09 9.95 12.31
N LEU A 18 17.02 10.84 11.32
CA LEU A 18 15.94 11.82 11.19
C LEU A 18 14.57 11.12 11.04
N LEU A 19 14.48 10.06 10.24
CA LEU A 19 13.24 9.26 10.13
C LEU A 19 12.82 8.66 11.47
N LYS A 20 13.76 8.13 12.27
CA LYS A 20 13.45 7.62 13.62
C LYS A 20 12.91 8.71 14.53
N VAL A 21 13.48 9.92 14.45
CA VAL A 21 13.01 11.07 15.24
C VAL A 21 11.61 11.48 14.79
N ILE A 22 11.36 11.63 13.48
CA ILE A 22 10.04 11.99 12.95
C ILE A 22 9.00 10.97 13.41
N LYS A 23 9.26 9.67 13.28
CA LYS A 23 8.33 8.60 13.70
C LYS A 23 8.09 8.55 15.21
N LYS A 24 9.03 9.04 16.01
CA LYS A 24 8.86 9.14 17.47
C LYS A 24 8.00 10.34 17.87
N VAL A 25 8.10 11.43 17.11
CA VAL A 25 7.43 12.70 17.42
C VAL A 25 6.04 12.77 16.78
N GLN A 26 5.88 12.20 15.58
CA GLN A 26 4.62 12.21 14.84
C GLN A 26 4.10 10.81 14.62
N LYS A 27 2.81 10.60 14.84
CA LYS A 27 2.15 9.33 14.51
C LYS A 27 2.11 9.14 12.97
N GLU A 28 2.44 7.96 12.50
CA GLU A 28 2.45 7.63 11.06
C GLU A 28 1.12 8.00 10.34
N PRO A 29 -0.08 7.72 10.91
CA PRO A 29 -1.34 8.06 10.26
C PRO A 29 -1.53 9.56 9.98
N GLU A 30 -0.95 10.42 10.82
CA GLU A 30 -1.14 11.88 10.78
C GLU A 30 0.01 12.62 10.08
N SER A 31 1.16 11.97 9.89
CA SER A 31 2.39 12.63 9.45
C SER A 31 2.42 12.92 7.94
N GLN A 32 2.13 14.16 7.55
CA GLN A 32 2.31 14.62 6.17
C GLN A 32 3.78 14.59 5.74
N ILE A 33 4.71 14.92 6.66
CA ILE A 33 6.13 14.93 6.34
C ILE A 33 6.68 13.54 5.96
N LEU A 34 6.16 12.46 6.57
CA LEU A 34 6.52 11.11 6.15
C LEU A 34 6.02 10.81 4.73
N ARG A 35 4.79 11.23 4.38
CA ARG A 35 4.23 11.08 3.04
C ARG A 35 5.05 11.82 2.00
N ASP A 36 5.37 13.08 2.27
CA ASP A 36 6.20 13.91 1.39
C ASP A 36 7.60 13.31 1.16
N ILE A 37 8.20 12.73 2.21
CA ILE A 37 9.50 12.05 2.10
C ILE A 37 9.35 10.79 1.24
N TRP A 38 8.33 9.95 1.47
CA TRP A 38 8.13 8.71 0.71
C TRP A 38 7.84 8.97 -0.76
N GLU A 39 6.97 9.91 -1.06
CA GLU A 39 6.66 10.28 -2.44
C GLU A 39 7.87 10.88 -3.15
N SER A 40 8.51 11.89 -2.56
CA SER A 40 9.57 12.63 -3.24
C SER A 40 10.94 11.94 -3.27
N THR A 41 11.21 10.97 -2.38
CA THR A 41 12.49 10.28 -2.27
C THR A 41 12.42 8.85 -2.80
N TYR A 42 11.34 8.16 -2.51
CA TYR A 42 11.18 6.74 -2.86
C TYR A 42 10.19 6.50 -3.99
N GLY A 43 9.44 7.54 -4.43
CA GLY A 43 8.43 7.44 -5.49
C GLY A 43 7.21 6.61 -5.09
N ILE A 44 6.89 6.55 -3.80
CA ILE A 44 5.78 5.76 -3.23
C ILE A 44 4.76 6.71 -2.66
N ARG A 45 3.51 6.66 -3.16
CA ARG A 45 2.41 7.45 -2.61
C ARG A 45 1.71 6.70 -1.49
N ILE A 46 1.49 7.37 -0.36
CA ILE A 46 0.82 6.79 0.81
C ILE A 46 -0.29 7.74 1.26
N GLY A 47 -1.50 7.21 1.32
CA GLY A 47 -2.70 7.96 1.70
C GLY A 47 -2.78 8.31 3.18
N MET A 48 -3.69 9.24 3.49
CA MET A 48 -3.97 9.71 4.84
C MET A 48 -4.47 8.56 5.74
N GLY A 49 -4.15 8.58 7.01
CA GLY A 49 -4.59 7.58 7.97
C GLY A 49 -3.87 6.24 7.89
N SER A 50 -3.08 6.00 6.82
CA SER A 50 -2.35 4.74 6.64
C SER A 50 -1.09 4.67 7.49
N TYR A 51 -0.77 3.48 8.00
CA TYR A 51 0.39 3.24 8.85
C TYR A 51 1.05 1.88 8.58
N GLY A 52 2.30 1.72 9.07
CA GLY A 52 3.12 0.53 8.85
C GLY A 52 3.78 0.48 7.46
N CYS A 53 3.47 1.43 6.58
CA CYS A 53 3.99 1.51 5.21
C CYS A 53 5.34 2.25 5.11
N PHE A 54 5.71 3.02 6.11
CA PHE A 54 6.89 3.89 6.11
C PHE A 54 8.17 3.14 6.48
N GLN A 55 8.44 2.04 5.79
CA GLN A 55 9.65 1.24 5.93
C GLN A 55 10.28 1.06 4.54
N THR A 56 11.59 1.27 4.44
CA THR A 56 12.31 1.08 3.16
C THR A 56 12.34 -0.40 2.77
N GLY A 57 12.14 -0.68 1.49
CA GLY A 57 12.22 -2.06 0.94
C GLY A 57 10.93 -2.86 1.00
N ILE A 58 9.86 -2.35 1.63
CA ILE A 58 8.54 -3.00 1.61
C ILE A 58 7.87 -2.81 0.25
N PHE A 59 7.80 -1.55 -0.19
CA PHE A 59 7.21 -1.11 -1.44
C PHE A 59 8.27 -0.51 -2.35
N SER A 60 7.95 -0.38 -3.62
CA SER A 60 8.85 0.08 -4.68
C SER A 60 8.34 1.38 -5.32
N ALA A 61 9.22 2.08 -6.02
CA ALA A 61 8.82 3.27 -6.77
C ALA A 61 7.67 2.96 -7.75
N GLY A 62 6.65 3.79 -7.73
CA GLY A 62 5.42 3.62 -8.49
C GLY A 62 4.28 2.94 -7.71
N ASP A 63 4.56 2.35 -6.53
CA ASP A 63 3.51 1.78 -5.69
C ASP A 63 2.67 2.88 -5.04
N GLU A 64 1.38 2.61 -4.90
CA GLU A 64 0.40 3.51 -4.30
C GLU A 64 -0.37 2.79 -3.19
N ILE A 65 -0.44 3.39 -2.03
CA ILE A 65 -1.21 2.91 -0.89
C ILE A 65 -2.32 3.92 -0.60
N GLY A 66 -3.56 3.45 -0.58
CA GLY A 66 -4.73 4.29 -0.30
C GLY A 66 -4.78 4.82 1.13
N ASN A 67 -5.90 5.45 1.47
CA ASN A 67 -6.15 6.01 2.79
C ASN A 67 -6.56 4.92 3.79
N TYR A 68 -6.23 5.12 5.07
CA TYR A 68 -6.67 4.30 6.20
C TYR A 68 -6.22 2.83 6.16
N CYS A 69 -5.15 2.51 5.45
CA CYS A 69 -4.59 1.16 5.39
C CYS A 69 -3.79 0.81 6.65
N SER A 70 -3.90 -0.45 7.05
CA SER A 70 -3.17 -1.04 8.18
C SER A 70 -2.20 -2.09 7.66
N ILE A 71 -0.90 -1.78 7.66
CA ILE A 71 0.15 -2.67 7.14
C ILE A 71 0.99 -3.19 8.29
N ALA A 72 0.97 -4.50 8.51
CA ALA A 72 1.78 -5.12 9.55
C ALA A 72 3.26 -5.23 9.14
N GLY A 73 4.11 -5.60 10.07
CA GLY A 73 5.54 -5.75 9.80
C GLY A 73 5.88 -6.89 8.84
N ASN A 74 7.04 -6.77 8.17
CA ASN A 74 7.61 -7.77 7.27
C ASN A 74 6.73 -8.10 6.07
N VAL A 75 6.06 -7.09 5.52
CA VAL A 75 5.35 -7.17 4.23
C VAL A 75 6.34 -6.88 3.11
N TRP A 76 6.22 -7.57 1.96
CA TRP A 76 7.10 -7.37 0.81
C TRP A 76 6.30 -7.36 -0.50
N HIS A 77 6.49 -6.32 -1.31
CA HIS A 77 6.09 -6.31 -2.71
C HIS A 77 7.29 -6.69 -3.59
N LEU A 78 7.24 -7.88 -4.17
CA LEU A 78 8.24 -8.40 -5.10
C LEU A 78 7.84 -7.99 -6.52
N ASN A 79 8.33 -6.86 -7.00
CA ASN A 79 7.83 -6.17 -8.18
C ASN A 79 8.39 -6.67 -9.53
N ALA A 80 9.24 -7.71 -9.53
CA ALA A 80 9.80 -8.27 -10.74
C ALA A 80 10.11 -9.75 -10.61
N ASN A 81 10.08 -10.47 -11.73
CA ASN A 81 10.55 -11.84 -11.86
C ASN A 81 11.76 -11.89 -12.82
N HIS A 82 12.59 -12.92 -12.72
CA HIS A 82 13.56 -13.25 -13.75
C HIS A 82 12.85 -13.67 -15.05
N PRO A 83 13.46 -13.48 -16.22
CA PRO A 83 12.87 -13.85 -17.52
C PRO A 83 12.89 -15.37 -17.72
N MET A 84 11.92 -16.07 -17.13
CA MET A 84 11.83 -17.54 -17.10
C MET A 84 11.75 -18.22 -18.48
N HIS A 85 11.44 -17.45 -19.54
CA HIS A 85 11.40 -17.93 -20.92
C HIS A 85 12.75 -17.82 -21.65
N HIS A 86 13.77 -17.21 -21.03
CA HIS A 86 15.12 -17.16 -21.57
C HIS A 86 15.86 -18.46 -21.26
N ALA A 87 16.85 -18.82 -22.11
CA ALA A 87 17.73 -19.97 -21.88
C ALA A 87 18.54 -19.83 -20.58
N SER A 88 18.77 -18.60 -20.12
CA SER A 88 19.39 -18.30 -18.84
C SER A 88 18.65 -17.18 -18.14
N MET A 89 18.44 -17.32 -16.84
CA MET A 89 17.89 -16.30 -15.96
C MET A 89 18.95 -15.36 -15.37
N SER A 90 20.22 -15.48 -15.83
CA SER A 90 21.31 -14.64 -15.33
C SER A 90 21.12 -13.17 -15.72
N PRO A 91 21.23 -12.23 -14.75
CA PRO A 91 21.19 -10.79 -15.03
C PRO A 91 22.21 -10.32 -16.08
N LEU A 92 23.30 -11.05 -16.29
CA LEU A 92 24.28 -10.78 -17.34
C LEU A 92 23.66 -10.64 -18.75
N PHE A 93 22.52 -11.27 -19.01
CA PHE A 93 21.89 -11.27 -20.32
C PHE A 93 20.83 -10.16 -20.50
N TYR A 94 20.37 -9.51 -19.42
CA TYR A 94 19.28 -8.54 -19.52
C TYR A 94 19.45 -7.28 -18.65
N GLN A 95 20.42 -7.25 -17.73
CA GLN A 95 20.57 -6.10 -16.83
C GLN A 95 21.91 -5.38 -17.05
N LYS A 96 21.84 -4.13 -17.49
CA LYS A 96 23.03 -3.33 -17.84
C LYS A 96 24.03 -3.17 -16.69
N SER A 97 23.56 -3.06 -15.45
CA SER A 97 24.41 -2.93 -14.25
C SER A 97 25.29 -4.15 -13.97
N PHE A 98 24.99 -5.30 -14.56
CA PHE A 98 25.79 -6.52 -14.47
C PHE A 98 26.70 -6.75 -15.69
N GLY A 99 26.95 -5.70 -16.50
CA GLY A 99 27.78 -5.81 -17.71
C GLY A 99 27.08 -6.42 -18.91
N GLY A 100 25.78 -6.61 -18.84
CA GLY A 100 24.96 -7.17 -19.91
C GLY A 100 24.91 -6.29 -21.16
N ASN A 101 24.40 -6.87 -22.24
CA ASN A 101 24.26 -6.18 -23.53
C ASN A 101 23.56 -4.83 -23.36
N GLN A 102 24.18 -3.76 -23.89
CA GLN A 102 23.64 -2.40 -23.85
C GLN A 102 22.25 -2.26 -24.50
N ALA A 103 21.92 -3.17 -25.45
CA ALA A 103 20.62 -3.27 -26.10
C ALA A 103 19.61 -4.14 -25.34
N ALA A 104 20.02 -4.83 -24.26
CA ALA A 104 19.12 -5.68 -23.49
C ALA A 104 18.08 -4.81 -22.74
N GLN A 105 16.82 -5.22 -22.87
CA GLN A 105 15.73 -4.63 -22.12
C GLN A 105 15.68 -5.28 -20.72
N ASP A 106 15.77 -4.46 -19.66
CA ASP A 106 15.62 -4.94 -18.29
C ASP A 106 14.21 -5.55 -18.08
N VAL A 107 14.10 -6.38 -17.06
CA VAL A 107 12.79 -6.97 -16.71
C VAL A 107 11.79 -5.88 -16.35
N LYS A 108 10.56 -6.08 -16.82
CA LYS A 108 9.45 -5.17 -16.47
C LYS A 108 9.19 -5.25 -14.97
N ARG A 109 9.14 -4.08 -14.33
CA ARG A 109 8.73 -3.96 -12.93
C ARG A 109 7.25 -3.62 -12.87
N THR A 110 6.54 -4.26 -11.95
CA THR A 110 5.11 -4.05 -11.75
C THR A 110 4.92 -3.05 -10.60
N ALA A 111 4.11 -2.04 -10.81
CA ALA A 111 3.62 -1.18 -9.75
C ALA A 111 2.38 -1.80 -9.11
N LEU A 112 2.23 -1.64 -7.80
CA LEU A 112 1.11 -2.13 -7.01
C LEU A 112 0.24 -0.95 -6.55
N THR A 113 -1.06 -1.06 -6.79
CA THR A 113 -2.06 -0.18 -6.18
C THR A 113 -2.77 -0.91 -5.05
N VAL A 114 -2.55 -0.48 -3.83
CA VAL A 114 -3.33 -0.89 -2.65
C VAL A 114 -4.44 0.12 -2.46
N GLY A 115 -5.68 -0.34 -2.47
CA GLY A 115 -6.87 0.49 -2.25
C GLY A 115 -6.94 1.11 -0.85
N HIS A 116 -8.10 1.58 -0.48
CA HIS A 116 -8.36 2.21 0.82
C HIS A 116 -8.83 1.18 1.85
N ASP A 117 -8.61 1.43 3.13
CA ASP A 117 -9.04 0.55 4.24
C ASP A 117 -8.55 -0.90 4.12
N VAL A 118 -7.38 -1.10 3.51
CA VAL A 118 -6.81 -2.44 3.35
C VAL A 118 -6.03 -2.84 4.60
N TRP A 119 -6.26 -4.07 5.05
CA TRP A 119 -5.46 -4.67 6.10
C TRP A 119 -4.54 -5.75 5.52
N ILE A 120 -3.22 -5.55 5.64
CA ILE A 120 -2.21 -6.55 5.27
C ILE A 120 -1.56 -7.09 6.54
N GLY A 121 -1.73 -8.38 6.78
CA GLY A 121 -1.17 -9.10 7.91
C GLY A 121 0.35 -9.20 7.85
N ARG A 122 0.97 -9.61 8.96
CA ARG A 122 2.42 -9.79 9.10
C ARG A 122 2.93 -10.88 8.14
N ASP A 123 4.17 -10.73 7.67
CA ASP A 123 4.91 -11.70 6.84
C ASP A 123 4.28 -11.99 5.47
N VAL A 124 3.43 -11.09 4.98
CA VAL A 124 2.79 -11.21 3.67
C VAL A 124 3.80 -10.90 2.56
N LYS A 125 3.77 -11.71 1.50
CA LYS A 125 4.51 -11.46 0.25
C LYS A 125 3.53 -11.27 -0.91
N ILE A 126 3.69 -10.17 -1.65
CA ILE A 126 2.89 -9.83 -2.83
C ILE A 126 3.81 -10.02 -4.03
N LEU A 127 3.43 -10.92 -4.96
CA LEU A 127 4.28 -11.26 -6.10
C LEU A 127 4.11 -10.29 -7.26
N ALA A 128 5.08 -10.29 -8.19
CA ALA A 128 5.21 -9.33 -9.27
C ALA A 128 4.06 -9.30 -10.30
N ASN A 129 3.19 -10.28 -10.30
CA ASN A 129 2.01 -10.31 -11.17
C ASN A 129 0.76 -9.68 -10.51
N VAL A 130 0.86 -9.27 -9.25
CA VAL A 130 -0.22 -8.56 -8.55
C VAL A 130 -0.08 -7.08 -8.84
N THR A 131 -1.13 -6.48 -9.37
CA THR A 131 -1.19 -5.05 -9.71
C THR A 131 -2.13 -4.28 -8.81
N ARG A 132 -3.10 -4.97 -8.19
CA ARG A 132 -4.13 -4.33 -7.37
C ARG A 132 -4.56 -5.18 -6.18
N ILE A 133 -4.74 -4.49 -5.06
CA ILE A 133 -5.49 -4.97 -3.88
C ILE A 133 -6.64 -3.99 -3.68
N GLY A 134 -7.89 -4.48 -3.79
CA GLY A 134 -9.10 -3.66 -3.75
C GLY A 134 -9.37 -3.04 -2.38
N ASN A 135 -10.24 -2.03 -2.35
CA ASN A 135 -10.64 -1.34 -1.12
C ASN A 135 -11.19 -2.33 -0.09
N GLY A 136 -10.91 -2.09 1.17
CA GLY A 136 -11.41 -2.92 2.27
C GLY A 136 -10.95 -4.37 2.27
N ALA A 137 -9.99 -4.76 1.40
CA ALA A 137 -9.47 -6.12 1.36
C ALA A 137 -8.67 -6.46 2.62
N VAL A 138 -8.63 -7.74 2.95
CA VAL A 138 -7.86 -8.28 4.07
C VAL A 138 -6.94 -9.38 3.57
N ILE A 139 -5.64 -9.24 3.83
CA ILE A 139 -4.64 -10.26 3.54
C ILE A 139 -4.19 -10.90 4.84
N GLY A 140 -4.51 -12.17 5.02
CA GLY A 140 -4.12 -12.93 6.22
C GLY A 140 -2.60 -13.01 6.39
N ALA A 141 -2.13 -13.04 7.63
CA ALA A 141 -0.70 -13.12 7.94
C ALA A 141 -0.03 -14.35 7.30
N GLY A 142 1.23 -14.22 6.89
CA GLY A 142 2.01 -15.28 6.24
C GLY A 142 1.56 -15.65 4.83
N SER A 143 0.65 -14.90 4.22
CA SER A 143 0.11 -15.21 2.90
C SER A 143 1.08 -14.85 1.77
N ILE A 144 1.02 -15.62 0.67
CA ILE A 144 1.70 -15.32 -0.58
C ILE A 144 0.65 -14.98 -1.63
N VAL A 145 0.48 -13.68 -1.88
CA VAL A 145 -0.51 -13.14 -2.83
C VAL A 145 0.04 -13.29 -4.25
N THR A 146 -0.65 -14.05 -5.09
CA THR A 146 -0.22 -14.42 -6.44
C THR A 146 -1.09 -13.84 -7.55
N ARG A 147 -2.15 -13.14 -7.24
CA ARG A 147 -3.08 -12.48 -8.17
C ARG A 147 -3.79 -11.33 -7.48
N ASP A 148 -4.39 -10.45 -8.25
CA ASP A 148 -5.14 -9.32 -7.74
C ASP A 148 -6.23 -9.76 -6.76
N VAL A 149 -6.55 -8.87 -5.80
CA VAL A 149 -7.54 -9.11 -4.75
C VAL A 149 -8.70 -8.14 -4.94
N GLU A 150 -9.91 -8.69 -5.02
CA GLU A 150 -11.12 -7.90 -5.19
C GLU A 150 -11.45 -7.08 -3.93
N PRO A 151 -12.20 -5.97 -4.07
CA PRO A 151 -12.63 -5.17 -2.93
C PRO A 151 -13.36 -6.00 -1.88
N TYR A 152 -13.16 -5.65 -0.62
CA TYR A 152 -13.79 -6.27 0.56
C TYR A 152 -13.66 -7.80 0.62
N THR A 153 -12.61 -8.34 0.01
CA THR A 153 -12.32 -9.77 -0.01
C THR A 153 -11.24 -10.12 1.01
N ILE A 154 -11.46 -11.20 1.76
CA ILE A 154 -10.47 -11.77 2.67
C ILE A 154 -9.76 -12.90 1.95
N VAL A 155 -8.44 -12.80 1.82
CA VAL A 155 -7.58 -13.85 1.26
C VAL A 155 -6.53 -14.29 2.27
N ALA A 156 -6.17 -15.58 2.25
CA ALA A 156 -5.09 -16.10 3.09
C ALA A 156 -4.44 -17.35 2.49
N GLY A 157 -3.26 -17.71 2.99
CA GLY A 157 -2.54 -18.93 2.67
C GLY A 157 -1.39 -18.76 1.68
N ASN A 158 -0.76 -19.88 1.33
CA ASN A 158 0.33 -20.00 0.37
C ASN A 158 0.04 -21.12 -0.66
N PRO A 159 -0.31 -20.79 -1.91
CA PRO A 159 -0.65 -19.44 -2.39
C PRO A 159 -1.97 -18.95 -1.78
N ALA A 160 -2.12 -17.63 -1.63
CA ALA A 160 -3.34 -17.04 -1.08
C ALA A 160 -4.58 -17.39 -1.90
N ARG A 161 -5.66 -17.75 -1.20
CA ARG A 161 -6.97 -18.05 -1.77
C ARG A 161 -8.03 -17.23 -1.09
N VAL A 162 -9.11 -16.96 -1.79
CA VAL A 162 -10.28 -16.30 -1.24
C VAL A 162 -10.87 -17.18 -0.13
N ILE A 163 -11.00 -16.62 1.06
CA ILE A 163 -11.68 -17.24 2.21
C ILE A 163 -13.16 -16.88 2.16
N ARG A 164 -13.46 -15.56 2.06
CA ARG A 164 -14.82 -15.03 1.91
C ARG A 164 -14.78 -13.55 1.56
N ARG A 165 -15.92 -13.00 1.21
CA ARG A 165 -16.13 -11.54 1.24
C ARG A 165 -16.43 -11.07 2.68
N ARG A 166 -16.13 -9.80 2.96
CA ARG A 166 -16.46 -9.18 4.26
C ARG A 166 -17.97 -9.00 4.42
N PHE A 167 -18.63 -8.61 3.34
CA PHE A 167 -20.04 -8.24 3.27
C PHE A 167 -20.67 -8.83 2.00
N ASP A 168 -22.01 -8.75 1.88
CA ASP A 168 -22.74 -9.02 0.64
C ASP A 168 -22.48 -7.95 -0.44
N GLU A 169 -22.90 -8.21 -1.67
CA GLU A 169 -22.61 -7.34 -2.82
C GLU A 169 -23.27 -5.97 -2.69
N ASP A 170 -24.49 -5.91 -2.17
CA ASP A 170 -25.20 -4.63 -2.00
C ASP A 170 -24.53 -3.74 -0.97
N THR A 171 -24.09 -4.30 0.14
CA THR A 171 -23.32 -3.61 1.17
C THR A 171 -21.97 -3.10 0.62
N ILE A 172 -21.28 -3.95 -0.15
CA ILE A 172 -20.01 -3.55 -0.79
C ILE A 172 -20.25 -2.41 -1.77
N ALA A 173 -21.29 -2.46 -2.60
CA ALA A 173 -21.60 -1.40 -3.55
C ALA A 173 -21.85 -0.06 -2.84
N LYS A 174 -22.62 -0.04 -1.74
CA LYS A 174 -22.87 1.16 -0.94
C LYS A 174 -21.57 1.72 -0.32
N LEU A 175 -20.72 0.86 0.22
CA LEU A 175 -19.43 1.27 0.79
C LEU A 175 -18.51 1.87 -0.28
N GLU A 176 -18.43 1.26 -1.48
CA GLU A 176 -17.66 1.80 -2.60
C GLU A 176 -18.21 3.17 -3.09
N GLU A 177 -19.52 3.30 -3.19
CA GLU A 177 -20.19 4.53 -3.60
C GLU A 177 -19.95 5.68 -2.62
N SER A 178 -19.98 5.38 -1.32
CA SER A 178 -19.82 6.38 -0.27
C SER A 178 -18.46 7.09 -0.28
N LYS A 179 -17.42 6.43 -0.77
CA LYS A 179 -16.02 6.92 -0.79
C LYS A 179 -15.59 7.49 0.58
N TRP A 180 -16.08 6.92 1.66
CA TRP A 180 -15.90 7.38 3.04
C TRP A 180 -14.43 7.63 3.41
N TRP A 181 -13.51 6.93 2.78
CA TRP A 181 -12.07 7.08 2.98
C TRP A 181 -11.50 8.42 2.48
N THR A 182 -12.30 9.24 1.80
CA THR A 182 -11.91 10.61 1.43
C THR A 182 -12.16 11.62 2.55
N LEU A 183 -12.96 11.24 3.56
CA LEU A 183 -13.26 12.07 4.72
C LEU A 183 -12.03 12.17 5.64
N PRO A 184 -11.74 13.36 6.19
CA PRO A 184 -10.72 13.53 7.20
C PRO A 184 -11.15 12.91 8.54
N PRO A 185 -10.19 12.59 9.43
CA PRO A 185 -10.45 11.87 10.69
C PRO A 185 -11.56 12.50 11.56
N GLU A 186 -11.62 13.82 11.64
CA GLU A 186 -12.64 14.55 12.44
C GLU A 186 -14.06 14.37 11.90
N LYS A 187 -14.23 14.17 10.59
CA LYS A 187 -15.53 13.83 10.01
C LYS A 187 -15.87 12.35 10.21
N LEU A 188 -14.87 11.44 10.08
CA LEU A 188 -15.06 10.01 10.35
C LEU A 188 -15.49 9.73 11.79
N MET A 189 -15.01 10.49 12.76
CA MET A 189 -15.43 10.35 14.16
C MET A 189 -16.93 10.55 14.38
N LYS A 190 -17.62 11.28 13.47
CA LYS A 190 -19.09 11.43 13.52
C LYS A 190 -19.83 10.12 13.20
N LEU A 191 -19.16 9.19 12.50
CA LEU A 191 -19.71 7.88 12.11
C LEU A 191 -19.46 6.79 13.16
N GLN A 192 -18.82 7.12 14.30
CA GLN A 192 -18.42 6.14 15.32
C GLN A 192 -19.58 5.28 15.82
N ASN A 193 -20.77 5.86 15.97
CA ASN A 193 -21.93 5.17 16.49
C ASN A 193 -22.59 4.20 15.48
N VAL A 194 -22.30 4.32 14.20
CA VAL A 194 -22.87 3.50 13.12
C VAL A 194 -21.85 2.59 12.46
N VAL A 195 -20.58 2.59 12.90
CA VAL A 195 -19.49 1.81 12.28
C VAL A 195 -19.71 0.29 12.31
N GLN A 196 -20.55 -0.20 13.21
CA GLN A 196 -20.88 -1.63 13.32
C GLN A 196 -21.98 -2.07 12.34
N ASP A 197 -22.70 -1.13 11.73
CA ASP A 197 -23.67 -1.37 10.66
C ASP A 197 -23.13 -0.80 9.34
N PRO A 198 -22.56 -1.63 8.47
CA PRO A 198 -21.89 -1.16 7.25
C PRO A 198 -22.82 -0.42 6.28
N CYS A 199 -24.10 -0.78 6.22
CA CYS A 199 -25.07 -0.10 5.35
C CYS A 199 -25.36 1.31 5.84
N THR A 200 -25.74 1.45 7.12
CA THR A 200 -25.97 2.76 7.75
C THR A 200 -24.72 3.61 7.72
N PHE A 201 -23.54 3.00 7.98
CA PHE A 201 -22.26 3.70 7.88
C PHE A 201 -22.04 4.29 6.48
N ALA A 202 -22.28 3.50 5.41
CA ALA A 202 -22.10 3.96 4.03
C ALA A 202 -23.05 5.11 3.68
N GLU A 203 -24.32 5.02 4.09
CA GLU A 203 -25.33 6.05 3.83
C GLU A 203 -25.02 7.38 4.55
N GLU A 204 -24.61 7.31 5.82
CA GLU A 204 -24.22 8.51 6.57
C GLU A 204 -22.88 9.10 6.05
N ALA A 205 -21.95 8.26 5.64
CA ALA A 205 -20.69 8.68 5.05
C ALA A 205 -20.90 9.43 3.72
N LEU A 206 -21.78 8.90 2.85
CA LEU A 206 -22.12 9.53 1.58
C LEU A 206 -22.64 10.97 1.79
N LYS A 207 -23.55 11.16 2.74
CA LYS A 207 -24.06 12.51 3.10
C LYS A 207 -22.93 13.45 3.55
N LEU A 208 -21.94 12.94 4.28
CA LEU A 208 -20.81 13.75 4.74
C LEU A 208 -19.83 14.06 3.61
N VAL A 209 -19.67 13.18 2.62
CA VAL A 209 -18.83 13.39 1.44
C VAL A 209 -19.46 14.43 0.50
N GLU A 210 -20.77 14.34 0.22
CA GLU A 210 -21.50 15.29 -0.60
C GLU A 210 -21.50 16.72 -0.04
N ASN A 211 -21.36 16.86 1.27
CA ASN A 211 -21.30 18.15 1.96
C ASN A 211 -19.84 18.64 2.21
N CYS A 212 -18.85 18.09 1.49
CA CYS A 212 -17.45 18.51 1.52
C CYS A 212 -17.10 19.40 0.36
#